data_b024e9d5976eff45e43cab09df385f4b
#
_entry.id   b024e9d5976eff45e43cab09df385f4b
#
_cell.length_a   1.000
_cell.length_b   1.000
_cell.length_c   1.000
_cell.angle_alpha   90.00
_cell.angle_beta   90.00
_cell.angle_gamma   90.00
#
_symmetry.space_group_name_H-M   'P 1'
#
loop_
_entity.id
_entity.type
_entity.pdbx_description
1 polymer ?
#
loop_
_entity_poly.entity_id
_entity_poly.type
_entity_poly.pdbx_seq_one_letter_code
_entity_poly.pdbx_strand_id
1 'polypeptide(L)'
;MPVHHSIDLPGMSTMPPTAIYLLGTIMKKKGYDVDIIDPYEFRKLNPFDSSEDEKLLKLLKKKLLGTDLVCVSSNTLNWSMTKVLCEAVRKLFPDICIAIGGLHATYFAEYLMKTNSIDFVLRGDGEKSILEMISAIEKKADYKEIRGLTWKDGEKIYSNPDVIPLSKNQIMETPIPDFSTVPKQVYDIMPVSTSKGCKYACRFCSIPHKKDWIGYESQWAADRILKSVESYGERFKNNQIYIVDDCFTADNKRAIQILKTILNHNSDVEIILEARASDLKDGELLEVLQSKQIVRIAIGIECGYNIGLKNINKGLTIELLEKRLQTFQKYDLIKKMFFSFIIGFPWERTLDYKQTLDYAASIVQRFGYQNVNVNWLNLFPSEIWNNRDKYGILVNEDIFDIHGMIKNPKIFRDTHPRVDEFTQKFIDKYVDDYKKNGISLING
;
A
#
# COMPACT_ATOMS: atom_id res chain seq x y z
N MET A 1 -9.92 10.25 3.28
CA MET A 1 -9.40 9.59 4.49
C MET A 1 -9.03 8.16 4.13
N PRO A 2 -7.82 7.66 4.22
CA PRO A 2 -7.61 6.25 4.37
C PRO A 2 -7.80 5.94 5.85
N VAL A 3 -8.89 5.30 6.18
CA VAL A 3 -8.97 4.62 7.47
C VAL A 3 -8.02 3.43 7.33
N HIS A 4 -6.73 3.68 7.57
CA HIS A 4 -5.86 2.59 7.87
C HIS A 4 -6.34 2.03 9.21
N HIS A 5 -7.08 0.92 9.17
CA HIS A 5 -6.78 -0.07 10.14
C HIS A 5 -5.34 -0.54 9.83
N SER A 6 -4.35 0.28 10.22
CA SER A 6 -3.17 -0.31 10.79
C SER A 6 -3.71 -1.00 12.03
N ILE A 7 -4.16 -2.20 11.81
CA ILE A 7 -4.41 -3.16 12.83
C ILE A 7 -3.16 -3.06 13.67
N ASP A 8 -3.32 -2.87 14.96
CA ASP A 8 -2.28 -3.12 15.93
C ASP A 8 -1.92 -4.62 15.83
N LEU A 9 -1.31 -4.99 14.72
CA LEU A 9 -0.60 -6.24 14.63
C LEU A 9 0.67 -6.00 15.44
N PRO A 10 0.89 -6.75 16.52
CA PRO A 10 2.10 -6.62 17.30
C PRO A 10 3.31 -6.65 16.37
N GLY A 11 4.11 -5.60 16.37
CA GLY A 11 5.34 -5.49 15.58
C GLY A 11 5.22 -4.85 14.20
N MET A 12 4.07 -4.34 13.76
CA MET A 12 3.97 -3.50 12.56
C MET A 12 4.02 -2.01 12.90
N SER A 13 4.98 -1.33 12.31
CA SER A 13 5.13 0.12 12.44
C SER A 13 4.05 0.86 11.67
N THR A 14 3.50 1.90 12.27
CA THR A 14 2.43 2.72 11.68
C THR A 14 2.99 3.93 10.91
N MET A 15 2.33 4.28 9.80
CA MET A 15 2.70 5.42 8.96
C MET A 15 1.46 6.24 8.57
N PRO A 16 1.59 7.58 8.43
CA PRO A 16 0.50 8.42 7.94
C PRO A 16 0.23 8.16 6.44
N PRO A 17 -1.00 8.42 5.97
CA PRO A 17 -1.36 8.27 4.56
C PRO A 17 -0.76 9.38 3.70
N THR A 18 0.42 9.15 3.13
CA THR A 18 1.20 10.14 2.36
C THR A 18 0.39 10.84 1.27
N ALA A 19 -0.46 10.11 0.55
CA ALA A 19 -1.25 10.68 -0.56
C ALA A 19 -2.16 11.84 -0.12
N ILE A 20 -2.80 11.75 1.05
CA ILE A 20 -3.66 12.81 1.57
C ILE A 20 -2.84 14.06 1.89
N TYR A 21 -1.71 13.88 2.55
CA TYR A 21 -0.83 15.00 2.90
C TYR A 21 -0.22 15.65 1.65
N LEU A 22 0.15 14.85 0.64
CA LEU A 22 0.64 15.38 -0.63
C LEU A 22 -0.44 16.18 -1.36
N LEU A 23 -1.63 15.61 -1.56
CA LEU A 23 -2.71 16.27 -2.27
C LEU A 23 -3.21 17.51 -1.50
N GLY A 24 -3.30 17.44 -0.17
CA GLY A 24 -3.59 18.58 0.67
C GLY A 24 -2.55 19.71 0.51
N THR A 25 -1.27 19.37 0.44
CA THR A 25 -0.21 20.34 0.18
C THR A 25 -0.32 20.98 -1.20
N ILE A 26 -0.66 20.19 -2.23
CA ILE A 26 -0.86 20.68 -3.60
C ILE A 26 -2.02 21.68 -3.65
N MET A 27 -3.15 21.34 -3.04
CA MET A 27 -4.33 22.20 -2.98
C MET A 27 -4.06 23.48 -2.21
N LYS A 28 -3.42 23.42 -1.02
CA LYS A 28 -3.03 24.62 -0.25
C LYS A 28 -2.11 25.55 -1.04
N LYS A 29 -1.15 25.01 -1.79
CA LYS A 29 -0.27 25.81 -2.65
C LYS A 29 -1.01 26.50 -3.82
N LYS A 30 -2.19 26.02 -4.18
CA LYS A 30 -3.07 26.65 -5.19
C LYS A 30 -4.05 27.65 -4.58
N GLY A 31 -3.97 27.87 -3.26
CA GLY A 31 -4.78 28.87 -2.56
C GLY A 31 -6.09 28.34 -1.98
N TYR A 32 -6.34 27.04 -2.05
CA TYR A 32 -7.52 26.43 -1.41
C TYR A 32 -7.34 26.35 0.11
N ASP A 33 -8.41 26.58 0.83
CA ASP A 33 -8.50 26.29 2.26
C ASP A 33 -8.71 24.80 2.46
N VAL A 34 -7.76 24.13 3.12
CA VAL A 34 -7.73 22.66 3.20
C VAL A 34 -7.46 22.20 4.61
N ASP A 35 -8.42 21.50 5.20
CA ASP A 35 -8.26 20.74 6.41
C ASP A 35 -7.99 19.27 6.11
N ILE A 36 -6.99 18.70 6.77
CA ILE A 36 -6.68 17.27 6.71
C ILE A 36 -7.23 16.59 7.97
N ILE A 37 -8.23 15.74 7.80
CA ILE A 37 -8.73 14.88 8.86
C ILE A 37 -7.92 13.59 8.83
N ASP A 38 -7.02 13.43 9.78
CA ASP A 38 -6.18 12.25 9.86
C ASP A 38 -7.00 11.01 10.27
N PRO A 39 -6.80 9.84 9.66
CA PRO A 39 -7.51 8.61 10.01
C PRO A 39 -7.41 8.23 11.48
N TYR A 40 -6.35 8.64 12.15
CA TYR A 40 -6.17 8.40 13.59
C TYR A 40 -7.31 8.99 14.44
N GLU A 41 -7.96 10.06 13.99
CA GLU A 41 -9.10 10.66 14.68
C GLU A 41 -10.30 9.69 14.77
N PHE A 42 -10.39 8.74 13.85
CA PHE A 42 -11.43 7.70 13.82
C PHE A 42 -11.02 6.38 14.50
N ARG A 43 -9.75 6.25 14.92
CA ARG A 43 -9.21 5.00 15.48
C ARG A 43 -9.98 4.45 16.66
N LYS A 44 -10.57 5.31 17.47
CA LYS A 44 -11.34 4.94 18.66
C LYS A 44 -12.83 4.69 18.37
N LEU A 45 -13.24 4.87 17.13
CA LEU A 45 -14.62 4.66 16.68
C LEU A 45 -14.70 3.35 15.90
N ASN A 46 -15.70 2.55 16.17
CA ASN A 46 -16.08 1.42 15.36
C ASN A 46 -17.31 1.79 14.50
N PRO A 47 -17.16 2.23 13.25
CA PRO A 47 -18.29 2.66 12.43
C PRO A 47 -19.27 1.55 12.06
N PHE A 48 -18.96 0.29 12.40
CA PHE A 48 -19.86 -0.85 12.25
C PHE A 48 -20.65 -1.17 13.53
N ASP A 49 -20.41 -0.43 14.59
CA ASP A 49 -21.16 -0.51 15.85
C ASP A 49 -22.16 0.64 15.92
N SER A 50 -23.44 0.34 15.76
CA SER A 50 -24.52 1.33 15.81
C SER A 50 -24.55 2.13 17.11
N SER A 51 -23.99 1.61 18.21
CA SER A 51 -23.85 2.33 19.47
C SER A 51 -22.85 3.50 19.39
N GLU A 52 -21.99 3.53 18.38
CA GLU A 52 -21.00 4.59 18.12
C GLU A 52 -21.41 5.57 17.00
N ASP A 53 -22.52 5.32 16.31
CA ASP A 53 -23.02 6.18 15.23
C ASP A 53 -23.13 7.65 15.65
N GLU A 54 -23.67 7.92 16.84
CA GLU A 54 -23.83 9.28 17.35
C GLU A 54 -22.48 9.98 17.54
N LYS A 55 -21.46 9.27 18.02
CA LYS A 55 -20.10 9.83 18.21
C LYS A 55 -19.47 10.14 16.84
N LEU A 56 -19.61 9.24 15.87
CA LEU A 56 -19.12 9.43 14.50
C LEU A 56 -19.79 10.66 13.86
N LEU A 57 -21.11 10.73 13.90
CA LEU A 57 -21.88 11.84 13.33
C LEU A 57 -21.52 13.18 14.00
N LYS A 58 -21.34 13.21 15.31
CA LYS A 58 -20.91 14.41 16.06
C LYS A 58 -19.51 14.87 15.64
N LEU A 59 -18.58 13.93 15.48
CA LEU A 59 -17.21 14.23 15.00
C LEU A 59 -17.23 14.79 13.58
N LEU A 60 -17.93 14.14 12.66
CA LEU A 60 -18.06 14.57 11.27
C LEU A 60 -18.73 15.94 11.17
N LYS A 61 -19.83 16.19 11.92
CA LYS A 61 -20.51 17.48 11.94
C LYS A 61 -19.58 18.61 12.40
N LYS A 62 -18.75 18.35 13.42
CA LYS A 62 -17.78 19.34 13.91
C LYS A 62 -16.69 19.64 12.87
N LYS A 63 -16.21 18.61 12.15
CA LYS A 63 -15.05 18.73 11.24
C LYS A 63 -15.43 19.26 9.87
N LEU A 64 -16.66 19.04 9.41
CA LEU A 64 -17.07 19.33 8.04
C LEU A 64 -18.01 20.56 7.93
N LEU A 65 -18.26 21.27 9.04
CA LEU A 65 -19.09 22.46 8.98
C LEU A 65 -18.42 23.55 8.12
N GLY A 66 -19.13 24.01 7.08
CA GLY A 66 -18.64 25.00 6.10
C GLY A 66 -17.69 24.44 5.04
N THR A 67 -17.64 23.11 4.88
CA THR A 67 -16.84 22.44 3.84
C THR A 67 -17.66 22.28 2.57
N ASP A 68 -17.09 22.66 1.42
CA ASP A 68 -17.74 22.54 0.10
C ASP A 68 -17.47 21.16 -0.54
N LEU A 69 -16.29 20.58 -0.29
CA LEU A 69 -15.84 19.34 -0.90
C LEU A 69 -15.12 18.45 0.11
N VAL A 70 -15.51 17.19 0.19
CA VAL A 70 -14.83 16.14 0.94
C VAL A 70 -14.08 15.21 0.00
N CYS A 71 -12.74 15.18 0.10
CA CYS A 71 -11.90 14.25 -0.63
C CYS A 71 -11.49 13.07 0.24
N VAL A 72 -11.76 11.86 -0.21
CA VAL A 72 -11.43 10.63 0.53
C VAL A 72 -10.46 9.78 -0.27
N SER A 73 -9.48 9.16 0.40
CA SER A 73 -8.59 8.18 -0.24
C SER A 73 -8.87 6.79 0.31
N SER A 74 -9.05 5.82 -0.57
CA SER A 74 -9.36 4.44 -0.20
C SER A 74 -8.45 3.43 -0.87
N ASN A 75 -8.08 2.41 -0.11
CA ASN A 75 -7.55 1.15 -0.62
C ASN A 75 -8.55 0.01 -0.37
N THR A 76 -8.28 -1.17 -0.90
CA THR A 76 -9.22 -2.30 -0.79
C THR A 76 -9.41 -2.78 0.65
N LEU A 77 -8.40 -2.63 1.51
CA LEU A 77 -8.46 -3.05 2.92
C LEU A 77 -9.38 -2.16 3.77
N ASN A 78 -9.51 -0.90 3.40
CA ASN A 78 -10.30 0.07 4.17
C ASN A 78 -11.59 0.50 3.48
N TRP A 79 -11.92 -0.10 2.33
CA TRP A 79 -13.08 0.31 1.54
C TRP A 79 -14.40 0.22 2.34
N SER A 80 -14.67 -0.88 3.01
CA SER A 80 -15.91 -1.05 3.80
C SER A 80 -16.09 0.07 4.82
N MET A 81 -15.02 0.48 5.51
CA MET A 81 -15.01 1.60 6.42
C MET A 81 -15.21 2.94 5.70
N THR A 82 -14.53 3.13 4.57
CA THR A 82 -14.64 4.34 3.74
C THR A 82 -16.07 4.54 3.25
N LYS A 83 -16.74 3.47 2.84
CA LYS A 83 -18.15 3.47 2.42
C LYS A 83 -19.06 4.01 3.54
N VAL A 84 -18.95 3.45 4.74
CA VAL A 84 -19.74 3.91 5.91
C VAL A 84 -19.48 5.39 6.21
N LEU A 85 -18.24 5.85 6.12
CA LEU A 85 -17.92 7.28 6.31
C LEU A 85 -18.55 8.16 5.24
N CYS A 86 -18.50 7.79 3.97
CA CYS A 86 -19.14 8.55 2.88
C CYS A 86 -20.66 8.61 3.05
N GLU A 87 -21.29 7.49 3.46
CA GLU A 87 -22.73 7.45 3.75
C GLU A 87 -23.10 8.35 4.94
N ALA A 88 -22.29 8.36 6.01
CA ALA A 88 -22.48 9.23 7.16
C ALA A 88 -22.32 10.72 6.80
N VAL A 89 -21.33 11.06 5.97
CA VAL A 89 -21.15 12.43 5.45
C VAL A 89 -22.36 12.85 4.61
N ARG A 90 -22.81 12.03 3.68
CA ARG A 90 -24.00 12.32 2.84
C ARG A 90 -25.27 12.50 3.65
N LYS A 91 -25.44 11.68 4.71
CA LYS A 91 -26.58 11.81 5.64
C LYS A 91 -26.58 13.14 6.38
N LEU A 92 -25.40 13.63 6.81
CA LEU A 92 -25.26 14.89 7.55
C LEU A 92 -25.32 16.12 6.64
N PHE A 93 -24.78 16.02 5.44
CA PHE A 93 -24.58 17.11 4.49
C PHE A 93 -25.01 16.65 3.09
N PRO A 94 -26.33 16.69 2.78
CA PRO A 94 -26.86 16.17 1.52
C PRO A 94 -26.26 16.82 0.27
N ASP A 95 -25.87 18.09 0.36
CA ASP A 95 -25.43 18.89 -0.79
C ASP A 95 -23.88 18.96 -0.92
N ILE A 96 -23.13 18.41 0.03
CA ILE A 96 -21.67 18.44 -0.04
C ILE A 96 -21.16 17.55 -1.17
N CYS A 97 -20.20 18.02 -1.95
CA CYS A 97 -19.52 17.18 -2.94
C CYS A 97 -18.60 16.16 -2.26
N ILE A 98 -18.67 14.88 -2.65
CA ILE A 98 -17.80 13.82 -2.14
C ILE A 98 -17.03 13.21 -3.29
N ALA A 99 -15.72 13.37 -3.26
CA ALA A 99 -14.78 12.77 -4.22
C ALA A 99 -13.96 11.67 -3.55
N ILE A 100 -13.81 10.54 -4.22
CA ILE A 100 -12.99 9.43 -3.74
C ILE A 100 -11.84 9.15 -4.70
N GLY A 101 -10.66 8.92 -4.16
CA GLY A 101 -9.47 8.50 -4.91
C GLY A 101 -8.77 7.32 -4.22
N GLY A 102 -7.56 7.01 -4.69
CA GLY A 102 -6.74 5.94 -4.18
C GLY A 102 -6.88 4.64 -4.95
N LEU A 103 -6.21 3.59 -4.45
CA LEU A 103 -6.05 2.36 -5.20
C LEU A 103 -7.38 1.64 -5.47
N HIS A 104 -8.26 1.55 -4.48
CA HIS A 104 -9.59 0.93 -4.66
C HIS A 104 -10.44 1.68 -5.68
N ALA A 105 -10.47 3.02 -5.58
CA ALA A 105 -11.17 3.89 -6.51
C ALA A 105 -10.64 3.76 -7.95
N THR A 106 -9.33 3.59 -8.11
CA THR A 106 -8.71 3.41 -9.43
C THR A 106 -9.22 2.17 -10.16
N TYR A 107 -9.44 1.07 -9.44
CA TYR A 107 -9.84 -0.19 -10.07
C TYR A 107 -11.36 -0.41 -10.14
N PHE A 108 -12.12 0.19 -9.22
CA PHE A 108 -13.56 -0.09 -9.08
C PHE A 108 -14.43 1.15 -9.24
N ALA A 109 -14.01 2.14 -10.03
CA ALA A 109 -14.70 3.42 -10.17
C ALA A 109 -16.19 3.28 -10.51
N GLU A 110 -16.55 2.46 -11.48
CA GLU A 110 -17.95 2.24 -11.87
C GLU A 110 -18.78 1.57 -10.77
N TYR A 111 -18.16 0.63 -10.02
CA TYR A 111 -18.80 0.01 -8.87
C TYR A 111 -19.09 1.05 -7.77
N LEU A 112 -18.10 1.90 -7.46
CA LEU A 112 -18.21 2.94 -6.46
C LEU A 112 -19.28 3.98 -6.83
N MET A 113 -19.41 4.32 -8.11
CA MET A 113 -20.43 5.25 -8.61
C MET A 113 -21.86 4.71 -8.49
N LYS A 114 -22.07 3.42 -8.24
CA LYS A 114 -23.41 2.88 -7.93
C LYS A 114 -23.88 3.25 -6.51
N THR A 115 -22.95 3.68 -5.63
CA THR A 115 -23.32 4.21 -4.32
C THR A 115 -23.87 5.64 -4.45
N ASN A 116 -24.91 5.98 -3.70
CA ASN A 116 -25.50 7.33 -3.73
C ASN A 116 -24.75 8.35 -2.86
N SER A 117 -23.66 7.93 -2.22
CA SER A 117 -22.88 8.77 -1.32
C SER A 117 -21.65 9.41 -2.00
N ILE A 118 -21.33 9.04 -3.24
CA ILE A 118 -20.13 9.49 -3.96
C ILE A 118 -20.54 10.23 -5.23
N ASP A 119 -19.98 11.42 -5.47
CA ASP A 119 -20.24 12.23 -6.67
C ASP A 119 -19.14 12.06 -7.72
N PHE A 120 -17.88 11.91 -7.27
CA PHE A 120 -16.71 11.84 -8.14
C PHE A 120 -15.75 10.72 -7.71
N VAL A 121 -15.20 10.02 -8.70
CA VAL A 121 -14.12 9.07 -8.50
C VAL A 121 -12.90 9.48 -9.33
N LEU A 122 -11.76 9.71 -8.65
CA LEU A 122 -10.48 10.02 -9.28
C LEU A 122 -9.62 8.75 -9.36
N ARG A 123 -9.35 8.29 -10.59
CA ARG A 123 -8.55 7.10 -10.88
C ARG A 123 -7.10 7.45 -11.17
N GLY A 124 -6.17 6.66 -10.65
CA GLY A 124 -4.73 6.86 -10.83
C GLY A 124 -4.14 7.99 -9.99
N ASP A 125 -3.12 8.65 -10.51
CA ASP A 125 -2.43 9.76 -9.85
C ASP A 125 -3.34 11.00 -9.77
N GLY A 126 -3.58 11.48 -8.55
CA GLY A 126 -4.54 12.56 -8.30
C GLY A 126 -3.97 13.97 -8.38
N GLU A 127 -2.66 14.16 -8.52
CA GLU A 127 -1.98 15.45 -8.36
C GLU A 127 -2.49 16.55 -9.33
N LYS A 128 -2.84 16.16 -10.53
CA LYS A 128 -3.39 17.06 -11.56
C LYS A 128 -4.91 17.04 -11.58
N SER A 129 -5.50 15.85 -11.64
CA SER A 129 -6.93 15.68 -11.83
C SER A 129 -7.76 16.23 -10.67
N ILE A 130 -7.26 16.26 -9.44
CA ILE A 130 -7.96 16.87 -8.31
C ILE A 130 -8.12 18.38 -8.49
N LEU A 131 -7.08 19.07 -8.98
CA LEU A 131 -7.13 20.52 -9.23
C LEU A 131 -8.07 20.86 -10.41
N GLU A 132 -8.02 20.04 -11.46
CA GLU A 132 -8.89 20.19 -12.62
C GLU A 132 -10.37 19.98 -12.23
N MET A 133 -10.64 18.96 -11.39
CA MET A 133 -11.98 18.67 -10.87
C MET A 133 -12.51 19.85 -10.02
N ILE A 134 -11.72 20.32 -9.06
CA ILE A 134 -12.12 21.46 -8.20
C ILE A 134 -12.42 22.70 -9.05
N SER A 135 -11.51 23.04 -9.99
CA SER A 135 -11.72 24.17 -10.89
C SER A 135 -12.98 24.02 -11.75
N ALA A 136 -13.31 22.81 -12.19
CA ALA A 136 -14.53 22.56 -12.96
C ALA A 136 -15.80 22.70 -12.09
N ILE A 137 -15.75 22.24 -10.82
CA ILE A 137 -16.85 22.42 -9.86
C ILE A 137 -17.10 23.91 -9.62
N GLU A 138 -16.07 24.71 -9.31
CA GLU A 138 -16.18 26.14 -9.06
C GLU A 138 -16.74 26.92 -10.25
N LYS A 139 -16.31 26.58 -11.45
CA LYS A 139 -16.70 27.26 -12.69
C LYS A 139 -17.99 26.69 -13.31
N LYS A 140 -18.55 25.64 -12.73
CA LYS A 140 -19.66 24.87 -13.33
C LYS A 140 -19.35 24.45 -14.77
N ALA A 141 -18.09 24.02 -15.00
CA ALA A 141 -17.60 23.61 -16.32
C ALA A 141 -17.84 22.12 -16.59
N ASP A 142 -17.64 21.69 -17.83
CA ASP A 142 -17.75 20.29 -18.23
C ASP A 142 -16.59 19.44 -17.63
N TYR A 143 -16.88 18.22 -17.25
CA TYR A 143 -15.92 17.27 -16.68
C TYR A 143 -15.25 16.37 -17.72
N LYS A 144 -15.69 16.41 -18.99
CA LYS A 144 -15.30 15.45 -20.05
C LYS A 144 -13.82 15.39 -20.34
N GLU A 145 -13.09 16.48 -20.14
CA GLU A 145 -11.66 16.57 -20.45
C GLU A 145 -10.74 16.20 -19.25
N ILE A 146 -11.32 15.98 -18.06
CA ILE A 146 -10.56 15.68 -16.85
C ILE A 146 -10.18 14.20 -16.85
N ARG A 147 -8.94 13.89 -17.20
CA ARG A 147 -8.46 12.52 -17.25
C ARG A 147 -8.50 11.85 -15.87
N GLY A 148 -8.90 10.56 -15.87
CA GLY A 148 -9.05 9.78 -14.66
C GLY A 148 -10.32 10.05 -13.86
N LEU A 149 -11.16 11.00 -14.28
CA LEU A 149 -12.42 11.28 -13.60
C LEU A 149 -13.53 10.33 -14.06
N THR A 150 -14.30 9.83 -13.07
CA THR A 150 -15.58 9.14 -13.26
C THR A 150 -16.62 9.86 -12.43
N TRP A 151 -17.81 10.16 -13.02
CA TRP A 151 -18.89 10.89 -12.36
C TRP A 151 -20.25 10.44 -12.86
N LYS A 152 -21.33 10.89 -12.19
CA LYS A 152 -22.72 10.68 -12.63
C LYS A 152 -23.33 11.98 -13.16
N ASP A 153 -24.19 11.81 -14.17
CA ASP A 153 -25.17 12.81 -14.57
C ASP A 153 -26.54 12.10 -14.67
N GLY A 154 -27.40 12.37 -13.71
CA GLY A 154 -28.56 11.53 -13.44
C GLY A 154 -28.19 10.09 -13.13
N GLU A 155 -28.79 9.14 -13.85
CA GLU A 155 -28.50 7.70 -13.70
C GLU A 155 -27.28 7.25 -14.54
N LYS A 156 -26.77 8.11 -15.40
CA LYS A 156 -25.70 7.75 -16.33
C LYS A 156 -24.32 7.99 -15.73
N ILE A 157 -23.49 6.95 -15.75
CA ILE A 157 -22.08 7.01 -15.32
C ILE A 157 -21.20 7.33 -16.54
N TYR A 158 -20.31 8.28 -16.37
CA TYR A 158 -19.31 8.69 -17.34
C TYR A 158 -17.93 8.41 -16.79
N SER A 159 -17.05 7.83 -17.61
CA SER A 159 -15.65 7.58 -17.28
C SER A 159 -14.74 8.14 -18.35
N ASN A 160 -13.91 9.11 -18.00
CA ASN A 160 -12.91 9.66 -18.91
C ASN A 160 -11.71 8.70 -19.09
N PRO A 161 -10.89 8.91 -20.12
CA PRO A 161 -9.64 8.16 -20.27
C PRO A 161 -8.76 8.26 -19.03
N ASP A 162 -7.98 7.21 -18.76
CA ASP A 162 -7.09 7.17 -17.61
C ASP A 162 -6.06 8.31 -17.62
N VAL A 163 -5.56 8.64 -16.43
CA VAL A 163 -4.49 9.63 -16.28
C VAL A 163 -3.23 9.18 -17.04
N ILE A 164 -2.54 10.16 -17.61
CA ILE A 164 -1.19 9.92 -18.15
C ILE A 164 -0.23 10.03 -16.96
N PRO A 165 0.65 9.04 -16.73
CA PRO A 165 1.66 9.12 -15.68
C PRO A 165 2.43 10.44 -15.76
N LEU A 166 2.72 11.03 -14.61
CA LEU A 166 3.48 12.28 -14.55
C LEU A 166 4.87 12.08 -15.16
N SER A 167 5.29 13.01 -16.01
CA SER A 167 6.66 13.05 -16.51
C SER A 167 7.65 13.33 -15.37
N LYS A 168 8.92 13.03 -15.58
CA LYS A 168 9.99 13.32 -14.60
C LYS A 168 9.99 14.79 -14.15
N ASN A 169 9.80 15.73 -15.08
CA ASN A 169 9.76 17.17 -14.75
C ASN A 169 8.55 17.50 -13.85
N GLN A 170 7.36 17.00 -14.18
CA GLN A 170 6.16 17.21 -13.36
C GLN A 170 6.32 16.61 -11.95
N ILE A 171 6.96 15.45 -11.82
CA ILE A 171 7.28 14.85 -10.53
C ILE A 171 8.22 15.76 -9.73
N MET A 172 9.23 16.34 -10.36
CA MET A 172 10.17 17.26 -9.70
C MET A 172 9.51 18.58 -9.25
N GLU A 173 8.39 18.95 -9.82
CA GLU A 173 7.57 20.09 -9.39
C GLU A 173 6.63 19.77 -8.22
N THR A 174 6.41 18.48 -7.91
CA THR A 174 5.53 18.10 -6.79
C THR A 174 6.12 18.55 -5.45
N PRO A 175 5.32 19.11 -4.53
CA PRO A 175 5.81 19.53 -3.23
C PRO A 175 6.18 18.33 -2.34
N ILE A 176 6.97 18.60 -1.31
CA ILE A 176 7.10 17.67 -0.18
C ILE A 176 5.73 17.63 0.52
N PRO A 177 5.21 16.44 0.89
CA PRO A 177 4.00 16.35 1.70
C PRO A 177 4.16 17.15 3.00
N ASP A 178 3.20 18.02 3.31
CA ASP A 178 3.22 18.78 4.56
C ASP A 178 2.71 17.93 5.72
N PHE A 179 3.62 17.36 6.48
CA PHE A 179 3.31 16.61 7.69
C PHE A 179 3.15 17.46 8.95
N SER A 180 3.07 18.80 8.84
CA SER A 180 2.90 19.70 9.99
C SER A 180 1.66 19.43 10.81
N THR A 181 0.61 18.87 10.19
CA THR A 181 -0.67 18.52 10.86
C THR A 181 -0.77 17.06 11.27
N VAL A 182 0.24 16.23 10.97
CA VAL A 182 0.30 14.85 11.48
C VAL A 182 0.26 14.88 13.01
N PRO A 183 -0.60 14.10 13.67
CA PRO A 183 -0.63 14.04 15.13
C PRO A 183 0.73 13.65 15.71
N LYS A 184 1.26 14.47 16.64
CA LYS A 184 2.59 14.24 17.21
C LYS A 184 2.67 12.90 17.94
N GLN A 185 3.75 12.15 17.70
CA GLN A 185 4.07 10.91 18.38
C GLN A 185 2.98 9.83 18.27
N VAL A 186 2.20 9.86 17.19
CA VAL A 186 1.18 8.85 16.89
C VAL A 186 1.72 7.77 15.97
N TYR A 187 2.30 8.19 14.85
CA TYR A 187 2.90 7.30 13.87
C TYR A 187 4.34 6.98 14.20
N ASP A 188 4.76 5.77 13.88
CA ASP A 188 6.08 5.28 14.24
C ASP A 188 7.15 5.77 13.26
N ILE A 189 6.86 5.77 11.95
CA ILE A 189 7.83 5.95 10.87
C ILE A 189 7.33 6.97 9.85
N MET A 190 8.24 7.80 9.34
CA MET A 190 7.97 8.74 8.26
C MET A 190 8.07 8.06 6.88
N PRO A 191 7.00 8.01 6.09
CA PRO A 191 7.06 7.52 4.72
C PRO A 191 7.69 8.55 3.78
N VAL A 192 8.61 8.08 2.93
CA VAL A 192 9.25 8.90 1.88
C VAL A 192 9.28 8.11 0.58
N SER A 193 9.16 8.81 -0.56
CA SER A 193 9.22 8.17 -1.89
C SER A 193 10.32 8.78 -2.74
N THR A 194 10.95 7.95 -3.56
CA THR A 194 12.03 8.33 -4.47
C THR A 194 11.76 7.90 -5.90
N SER A 195 10.69 7.18 -6.15
CA SER A 195 10.24 6.78 -7.48
C SER A 195 8.72 6.57 -7.51
N LYS A 196 8.16 6.47 -8.70
CA LYS A 196 6.78 6.03 -8.94
C LYS A 196 6.76 4.82 -9.85
N GLY A 197 5.81 3.90 -9.59
CA GLY A 197 5.59 2.71 -10.36
C GLY A 197 6.67 1.64 -10.21
N CYS A 198 6.54 0.56 -10.97
CA CYS A 198 7.43 -0.58 -10.90
C CYS A 198 7.76 -1.10 -12.30
N LYS A 199 9.03 -1.42 -12.57
CA LYS A 199 9.43 -1.99 -13.87
C LYS A 199 9.03 -3.45 -14.07
N TYR A 200 8.51 -4.09 -13.04
CA TYR A 200 8.11 -5.49 -13.05
C TYR A 200 6.60 -5.66 -13.24
N ALA A 201 6.15 -6.87 -13.53
CA ALA A 201 4.76 -7.20 -13.79
C ALA A 201 4.33 -8.46 -13.04
N CYS A 202 4.51 -8.46 -11.71
CA CYS A 202 4.02 -9.56 -10.87
C CYS A 202 2.49 -9.64 -10.95
N ARG A 203 1.94 -10.85 -11.19
CA ARG A 203 0.51 -11.04 -11.49
C ARG A 203 -0.42 -10.76 -10.31
N PHE A 204 0.06 -10.96 -9.09
CA PHE A 204 -0.71 -10.71 -7.87
C PHE A 204 -0.67 -9.25 -7.40
N CYS A 205 0.26 -8.47 -7.92
CA CYS A 205 0.51 -7.11 -7.47
C CYS A 205 -0.57 -6.15 -7.96
N SER A 206 -1.01 -5.24 -7.08
CA SER A 206 -2.04 -4.24 -7.35
C SER A 206 -1.52 -2.87 -7.79
N ILE A 207 -0.21 -2.72 -8.00
CA ILE A 207 0.36 -1.44 -8.45
C ILE A 207 -0.22 -1.06 -9.82
N PRO A 208 -0.79 0.15 -10.00
CA PRO A 208 -1.41 0.57 -11.26
C PRO A 208 -0.39 0.72 -12.39
N HIS A 209 0.77 1.28 -12.10
CA HIS A 209 1.82 1.61 -13.08
C HIS A 209 2.89 0.51 -13.18
N LYS A 210 2.45 -0.71 -13.49
CA LYS A 210 3.38 -1.82 -13.83
C LYS A 210 4.06 -1.54 -15.15
N LYS A 211 5.38 -1.80 -15.21
CA LYS A 211 6.28 -1.54 -16.35
C LYS A 211 6.57 -0.05 -16.61
N ASP A 212 5.91 0.87 -15.92
CA ASP A 212 6.08 2.32 -16.06
C ASP A 212 6.79 2.89 -14.82
N TRP A 213 8.05 2.51 -14.63
CA TRP A 213 8.85 2.99 -13.51
C TRP A 213 9.57 4.30 -13.84
N ILE A 214 9.43 5.29 -12.95
CA ILE A 214 10.10 6.58 -13.06
C ILE A 214 10.86 6.86 -11.77
N GLY A 215 12.20 6.75 -11.83
CA GLY A 215 13.09 7.17 -10.73
C GLY A 215 13.25 8.69 -10.70
N TYR A 216 13.13 9.28 -9.52
CA TYR A 216 13.47 10.69 -9.32
C TYR A 216 14.98 10.87 -9.45
N GLU A 217 15.44 12.05 -9.79
CA GLU A 217 16.86 12.37 -9.81
C GLU A 217 17.45 12.15 -8.41
N SER A 218 18.65 11.55 -8.33
CA SER A 218 19.19 11.00 -7.08
C SER A 218 19.42 12.06 -6.03
N GLN A 219 20.06 13.16 -6.39
CA GLN A 219 20.36 14.24 -5.45
C GLN A 219 19.07 14.94 -5.00
N TRP A 220 18.18 15.25 -5.93
CA TRP A 220 16.88 15.83 -5.63
C TRP A 220 16.04 14.95 -4.68
N ALA A 221 16.04 13.64 -4.89
CA ALA A 221 15.31 12.71 -4.03
C ALA A 221 15.90 12.67 -2.61
N ALA A 222 17.22 12.62 -2.49
CA ALA A 222 17.91 12.62 -1.21
C ALA A 222 17.68 13.94 -0.45
N ASP A 223 17.80 15.09 -1.12
CA ASP A 223 17.59 16.41 -0.52
C ASP A 223 16.16 16.57 0.01
N ARG A 224 15.17 16.05 -0.72
CA ARG A 224 13.76 16.04 -0.25
C ARG A 224 13.58 15.20 0.99
N ILE A 225 14.21 14.03 1.06
CA ILE A 225 14.16 13.16 2.25
C ILE A 225 14.77 13.88 3.44
N LEU A 226 15.98 14.43 3.28
CA LEU A 226 16.68 15.16 4.34
C LEU A 226 15.86 16.36 4.84
N LYS A 227 15.29 17.13 3.92
CA LYS A 227 14.41 18.25 4.26
C LYS A 227 13.13 17.80 4.97
N SER A 228 12.56 16.66 4.59
CA SER A 228 11.38 16.09 5.27
C SER A 228 11.72 15.69 6.70
N VAL A 229 12.88 15.05 6.91
CA VAL A 229 13.37 14.65 8.24
C VAL A 229 13.61 15.87 9.11
N GLU A 230 14.30 16.87 8.60
CA GLU A 230 14.56 18.12 9.29
C GLU A 230 13.27 18.85 9.70
N SER A 231 12.29 18.92 8.78
CA SER A 231 11.05 19.68 9.00
C SER A 231 10.04 18.94 9.88
N TYR A 232 9.99 17.63 9.83
CA TYR A 232 8.88 16.86 10.40
C TYR A 232 9.30 15.65 11.25
N GLY A 233 10.60 15.32 11.37
CA GLY A 233 11.08 14.13 12.07
C GLY A 233 10.56 14.01 13.50
N GLU A 234 10.51 15.10 14.24
CA GLU A 234 10.03 15.16 15.64
C GLU A 234 8.54 14.76 15.81
N ARG A 235 7.76 14.70 14.71
CA ARG A 235 6.35 14.30 14.78
C ARG A 235 6.17 12.80 14.88
N PHE A 236 7.19 12.03 14.55
CA PHE A 236 7.17 10.57 14.53
C PHE A 236 7.78 10.01 15.82
N LYS A 237 7.35 8.81 16.24
CA LYS A 237 7.86 8.17 17.47
C LYS A 237 9.32 7.75 17.33
N ASN A 238 9.68 7.27 16.14
CA ASN A 238 11.01 6.80 15.85
C ASN A 238 11.71 7.76 14.89
N ASN A 239 13.02 7.91 15.02
CA ASN A 239 13.82 8.63 14.03
C ASN A 239 14.09 7.73 12.81
N GLN A 240 12.99 7.29 12.17
CA GLN A 240 13.02 6.30 11.09
C GLN A 240 12.28 6.83 9.87
N ILE A 241 12.84 6.56 8.69
CA ILE A 241 12.15 6.71 7.41
C ILE A 241 11.91 5.36 6.76
N TYR A 242 10.78 5.25 6.06
CA TYR A 242 10.50 4.12 5.18
C TYR A 242 10.45 4.60 3.74
N ILE A 243 11.35 4.10 2.89
CA ILE A 243 11.32 4.36 1.45
C ILE A 243 10.21 3.46 0.87
N VAL A 244 9.04 4.08 0.63
CA VAL A 244 7.81 3.39 0.19
C VAL A 244 7.72 3.20 -1.33
N ASP A 245 8.85 3.18 -2.01
CA ASP A 245 8.90 2.96 -3.47
C ASP A 245 8.40 1.57 -3.84
N ASP A 246 7.59 1.45 -4.87
CA ASP A 246 7.16 0.17 -5.43
C ASP A 246 8.33 -0.70 -5.90
N CYS A 247 9.46 -0.10 -6.22
CA CYS A 247 10.72 -0.77 -6.57
C CYS A 247 11.93 0.16 -6.42
N PHE A 248 12.41 0.37 -5.19
CA PHE A 248 13.57 1.23 -4.92
C PHE A 248 14.85 0.76 -5.64
N THR A 249 15.08 -0.56 -5.66
CA THR A 249 16.26 -1.18 -6.26
C THR A 249 16.16 -1.40 -7.78
N ALA A 250 15.16 -0.80 -8.45
CA ALA A 250 15.01 -0.88 -9.90
C ALA A 250 16.23 -0.34 -10.67
N ASP A 251 16.90 0.66 -10.12
CA ASP A 251 18.18 1.19 -10.57
C ASP A 251 19.16 1.25 -9.39
N ASN A 252 20.11 0.31 -9.36
CA ASN A 252 21.06 0.19 -8.26
C ASN A 252 22.01 1.39 -8.16
N LYS A 253 22.44 1.98 -9.27
CA LYS A 253 23.32 3.15 -9.26
C LYS A 253 22.63 4.34 -8.59
N ARG A 254 21.36 4.55 -8.96
CA ARG A 254 20.53 5.57 -8.36
C ARG A 254 20.31 5.31 -6.85
N ALA A 255 19.95 4.08 -6.48
CA ALA A 255 19.74 3.69 -5.09
C ALA A 255 21.01 3.94 -4.23
N ILE A 256 22.18 3.57 -4.74
CA ILE A 256 23.48 3.82 -4.09
C ILE A 256 23.70 5.33 -3.86
N GLN A 257 23.45 6.15 -4.88
CA GLN A 257 23.65 7.60 -4.76
C GLN A 257 22.72 8.22 -3.69
N ILE A 258 21.44 7.86 -3.70
CA ILE A 258 20.46 8.34 -2.70
C ILE A 258 20.91 7.92 -1.30
N LEU A 259 21.19 6.63 -1.08
CA LEU A 259 21.59 6.13 0.22
C LEU A 259 22.88 6.79 0.71
N LYS A 260 23.92 6.89 -0.13
CA LYS A 260 25.16 7.55 0.23
C LYS A 260 24.95 9.01 0.61
N THR A 261 24.12 9.75 -0.11
CA THR A 261 23.83 11.15 0.21
C THR A 261 23.18 11.26 1.60
N ILE A 262 22.17 10.41 1.89
CA ILE A 262 21.50 10.43 3.20
C ILE A 262 22.47 10.02 4.31
N LEU A 263 23.22 8.94 4.12
CA LEU A 263 24.15 8.39 5.13
C LEU A 263 25.33 9.31 5.44
N ASN A 264 25.78 10.12 4.47
CA ASN A 264 26.86 11.09 4.65
C ASN A 264 26.38 12.40 5.29
N HIS A 265 25.09 12.66 5.27
CA HIS A 265 24.49 13.76 6.01
C HIS A 265 24.42 13.35 7.48
N ASN A 266 25.12 14.01 8.40
CA ASN A 266 25.23 13.67 9.83
C ASN A 266 23.86 13.53 10.54
N SER A 267 22.93 12.75 9.96
CA SER A 267 21.64 12.46 10.53
C SER A 267 21.65 11.07 11.15
N ASP A 268 21.08 10.95 12.34
CA ASP A 268 20.90 9.66 13.02
C ASP A 268 19.65 8.90 12.51
N VAL A 269 19.13 9.29 11.34
CA VAL A 269 17.91 8.69 10.79
C VAL A 269 18.16 7.25 10.37
N GLU A 270 17.30 6.37 10.83
CA GLU A 270 17.27 4.96 10.43
C GLU A 270 16.41 4.76 9.17
N ILE A 271 16.85 3.86 8.31
CA ILE A 271 16.25 3.63 7.00
C ILE A 271 15.68 2.22 6.91
N ILE A 272 14.41 2.15 6.52
CA ILE A 272 13.72 0.92 6.12
C ILE A 272 13.44 1.02 4.63
N LEU A 273 13.64 -0.07 3.89
CA LEU A 273 13.38 -0.13 2.46
C LEU A 273 12.91 -1.51 2.00
N GLU A 274 12.29 -1.55 0.83
CA GLU A 274 11.95 -2.78 0.13
C GLU A 274 12.88 -3.02 -1.05
N ALA A 275 13.23 -4.27 -1.28
CA ALA A 275 14.08 -4.68 -2.38
C ALA A 275 13.63 -6.01 -3.00
N ARG A 276 14.01 -6.25 -4.24
CA ARG A 276 13.87 -7.56 -4.86
C ARG A 276 15.17 -8.34 -4.73
N ALA A 277 15.11 -9.60 -4.33
CA ALA A 277 16.28 -10.46 -4.26
C ALA A 277 17.05 -10.53 -5.59
N SER A 278 16.34 -10.48 -6.74
CA SER A 278 16.95 -10.47 -8.07
C SER A 278 17.84 -9.25 -8.34
N ASP A 279 17.54 -8.10 -7.71
CA ASP A 279 18.23 -6.84 -7.95
C ASP A 279 19.47 -6.67 -7.06
N LEU A 280 19.48 -7.34 -5.90
CA LEU A 280 20.59 -7.31 -4.93
C LEU A 280 21.71 -8.27 -5.35
N LYS A 281 22.57 -7.79 -6.26
CA LYS A 281 23.75 -8.51 -6.72
C LYS A 281 24.98 -8.17 -5.85
N ASP A 282 26.01 -9.03 -5.89
CA ASP A 282 27.31 -8.73 -5.26
C ASP A 282 27.86 -7.37 -5.76
N GLY A 283 28.37 -6.54 -4.86
CA GLY A 283 28.96 -5.24 -5.17
C GLY A 283 28.47 -4.08 -4.28
N GLU A 284 28.72 -2.87 -4.74
CA GLU A 284 28.63 -1.61 -4.01
C GLU A 284 27.27 -1.39 -3.29
N LEU A 285 26.14 -1.80 -3.88
CA LEU A 285 24.85 -1.66 -3.19
C LEU A 285 24.81 -2.44 -1.88
N LEU A 286 25.34 -3.68 -1.86
CA LEU A 286 25.36 -4.48 -0.64
C LEU A 286 26.31 -3.89 0.40
N GLU A 287 27.42 -3.29 -0.03
CA GLU A 287 28.33 -2.55 0.87
C GLU A 287 27.63 -1.38 1.54
N VAL A 288 26.88 -0.58 0.78
CA VAL A 288 26.10 0.55 1.33
C VAL A 288 25.03 0.04 2.30
N LEU A 289 24.37 -1.08 1.99
CA LEU A 289 23.33 -1.66 2.85
C LEU A 289 23.88 -2.21 4.19
N GLN A 290 25.20 -2.39 4.33
CA GLN A 290 25.82 -2.75 5.62
C GLN A 290 25.76 -1.61 6.66
N SER A 291 25.56 -0.33 6.25
CA SER A 291 25.47 0.78 7.18
C SER A 291 24.51 0.48 8.34
N LYS A 292 24.93 0.84 9.56
CA LYS A 292 24.12 0.66 10.78
C LYS A 292 22.77 1.39 10.72
N GLN A 293 22.67 2.46 9.95
CA GLN A 293 21.44 3.23 9.74
C GLN A 293 20.44 2.48 8.86
N ILE A 294 20.84 1.49 8.06
CA ILE A 294 19.91 0.61 7.35
C ILE A 294 19.48 -0.48 8.34
N VAL A 295 18.28 -0.35 8.89
CA VAL A 295 17.81 -1.23 9.98
C VAL A 295 16.95 -2.37 9.48
N ARG A 296 16.29 -2.22 8.32
CA ARG A 296 15.44 -3.27 7.75
C ARG A 296 15.38 -3.20 6.22
N ILE A 297 15.47 -4.38 5.60
CA ILE A 297 15.33 -4.58 4.15
C ILE A 297 14.25 -5.65 3.93
N ALA A 298 13.07 -5.25 3.47
CA ALA A 298 11.99 -6.18 3.18
C ALA A 298 12.14 -6.77 1.77
N ILE A 299 12.04 -8.10 1.67
CA ILE A 299 12.22 -8.84 0.42
C ILE A 299 11.04 -9.77 0.19
N GLY A 300 10.22 -9.47 -0.81
CA GLY A 300 9.17 -10.38 -1.25
C GLY A 300 9.74 -11.54 -2.06
N ILE A 301 9.63 -12.76 -1.53
CA ILE A 301 9.94 -14.01 -2.26
C ILE A 301 8.68 -14.58 -2.88
N GLU A 302 7.62 -14.60 -2.12
CA GLU A 302 6.23 -14.99 -2.41
C GLU A 302 6.01 -16.51 -2.46
N CYS A 303 6.74 -17.27 -3.28
CA CYS A 303 6.60 -18.73 -3.38
C CYS A 303 7.90 -19.44 -3.02
N GLY A 304 7.80 -20.59 -2.34
CA GLY A 304 8.94 -21.46 -2.00
C GLY A 304 9.24 -22.52 -3.09
N TYR A 305 8.72 -22.37 -4.32
CA TYR A 305 8.90 -23.32 -5.41
C TYR A 305 8.91 -22.66 -6.78
N ASN A 306 9.67 -23.23 -7.74
CA ASN A 306 9.95 -22.59 -9.03
C ASN A 306 8.71 -22.40 -9.91
N ILE A 307 7.78 -23.35 -9.93
CA ILE A 307 6.55 -23.22 -10.75
C ILE A 307 5.69 -22.07 -10.21
N GLY A 308 5.56 -21.92 -8.90
CA GLY A 308 4.85 -20.80 -8.28
C GLY A 308 5.49 -19.46 -8.65
N LEU A 309 6.81 -19.33 -8.50
CA LEU A 309 7.56 -18.12 -8.87
C LEU A 309 7.38 -17.74 -10.35
N LYS A 310 7.36 -18.75 -11.25
CA LYS A 310 7.08 -18.56 -12.69
C LYS A 310 5.61 -18.12 -12.90
N ASN A 311 4.66 -18.76 -12.25
CA ASN A 311 3.24 -18.46 -12.40
C ASN A 311 2.90 -17.04 -11.97
N ILE A 312 3.51 -16.53 -10.90
CA ILE A 312 3.32 -15.14 -10.46
C ILE A 312 4.17 -14.12 -11.23
N ASN A 313 4.99 -14.57 -12.20
CA ASN A 313 5.91 -13.72 -12.95
C ASN A 313 6.88 -12.93 -12.05
N LYS A 314 7.45 -13.60 -11.04
CA LYS A 314 8.35 -12.95 -10.07
C LYS A 314 9.73 -12.63 -10.64
N GLY A 315 10.17 -13.37 -11.68
CA GLY A 315 11.52 -13.23 -12.23
C GLY A 315 12.62 -13.71 -11.26
N LEU A 316 12.28 -14.69 -10.43
CA LEU A 316 13.15 -15.32 -9.44
C LEU A 316 13.03 -16.84 -9.56
N THR A 317 14.08 -17.57 -9.22
CA THR A 317 14.07 -19.02 -9.01
C THR A 317 14.65 -19.36 -7.66
N ILE A 318 14.38 -20.56 -7.15
CA ILE A 318 14.91 -21.01 -5.85
C ILE A 318 16.44 -21.03 -5.89
N GLU A 319 17.03 -21.50 -7.00
CA GLU A 319 18.50 -21.57 -7.15
C GLU A 319 19.13 -20.17 -7.12
N LEU A 320 18.49 -19.19 -7.77
CA LEU A 320 18.94 -17.80 -7.73
C LEU A 320 18.79 -17.22 -6.33
N LEU A 321 17.67 -17.51 -5.65
CA LEU A 321 17.42 -17.08 -4.28
C LEU A 321 18.48 -17.63 -3.32
N GLU A 322 18.80 -18.93 -3.40
CA GLU A 322 19.85 -19.54 -2.57
C GLU A 322 21.22 -18.88 -2.79
N LYS A 323 21.56 -18.60 -4.06
CA LYS A 323 22.78 -17.83 -4.37
C LYS A 323 22.75 -16.44 -3.73
N ARG A 324 21.57 -15.76 -3.73
CA ARG A 324 21.44 -14.46 -3.06
C ARG A 324 21.56 -14.55 -1.54
N LEU A 325 20.94 -15.55 -0.92
CA LEU A 325 21.04 -15.77 0.52
C LEU A 325 22.50 -15.98 0.96
N GLN A 326 23.30 -16.76 0.21
CA GLN A 326 24.74 -16.89 0.45
C GLN A 326 25.47 -15.55 0.33
N THR A 327 25.12 -14.75 -0.70
CA THR A 327 25.70 -13.42 -0.86
C THR A 327 25.32 -12.50 0.31
N PHE A 328 24.05 -12.49 0.72
CA PHE A 328 23.60 -11.68 1.87
C PHE A 328 24.28 -12.09 3.17
N GLN A 329 24.54 -13.38 3.37
CA GLN A 329 25.31 -13.88 4.51
C GLN A 329 26.76 -13.40 4.47
N LYS A 330 27.41 -13.43 3.29
CA LYS A 330 28.78 -12.91 3.10
C LYS A 330 28.90 -11.43 3.51
N TYR A 331 27.85 -10.63 3.29
CA TYR A 331 27.81 -9.21 3.64
C TYR A 331 27.21 -8.91 5.03
N ASP A 332 26.95 -9.94 5.85
CA ASP A 332 26.28 -9.83 7.18
C ASP A 332 24.93 -9.05 7.12
N LEU A 333 24.19 -9.18 6.02
CA LEU A 333 22.92 -8.47 5.81
C LEU A 333 21.70 -9.25 6.30
N ILE A 334 21.79 -10.56 6.50
CA ILE A 334 20.65 -11.43 6.83
C ILE A 334 19.86 -10.91 8.05
N LYS A 335 20.56 -10.40 9.07
CA LYS A 335 19.91 -9.88 10.29
C LYS A 335 19.02 -8.66 10.07
N LYS A 336 19.26 -7.93 8.96
CA LYS A 336 18.47 -6.77 8.55
C LYS A 336 17.37 -7.13 7.55
N MET A 337 17.41 -8.34 6.98
CA MET A 337 16.47 -8.76 5.95
C MET A 337 15.22 -9.38 6.55
N PHE A 338 14.09 -9.08 5.93
CA PHE A 338 12.80 -9.64 6.24
C PHE A 338 12.23 -10.27 4.98
N PHE A 339 11.95 -11.57 5.02
CA PHE A 339 11.47 -12.33 3.87
C PHE A 339 9.96 -12.56 3.96
N SER A 340 9.23 -12.20 2.91
CA SER A 340 7.78 -12.38 2.83
C SER A 340 7.42 -13.44 1.81
N PHE A 341 6.49 -14.32 2.20
CA PHE A 341 5.90 -15.35 1.35
C PHE A 341 4.39 -15.19 1.30
N ILE A 342 3.79 -15.74 0.26
CA ILE A 342 2.35 -15.76 0.03
C ILE A 342 1.94 -17.19 -0.29
N ILE A 343 0.88 -17.66 0.35
CA ILE A 343 0.17 -18.89 0.03
C ILE A 343 -1.26 -18.59 -0.36
N GLY A 344 -1.94 -19.51 -1.06
CA GLY A 344 -3.32 -19.32 -1.47
C GLY A 344 -3.46 -18.77 -2.89
N PHE A 345 -2.46 -18.93 -3.74
CA PHE A 345 -2.64 -18.64 -5.16
C PHE A 345 -3.66 -19.60 -5.80
N PRO A 346 -4.51 -19.16 -6.74
CA PRO A 346 -5.65 -19.94 -7.22
C PRO A 346 -5.29 -21.26 -7.95
N TRP A 347 -4.04 -21.43 -8.34
CA TRP A 347 -3.53 -22.67 -8.95
C TRP A 347 -2.90 -23.63 -7.93
N GLU A 348 -2.65 -23.20 -6.69
CA GLU A 348 -1.97 -24.01 -5.68
C GLU A 348 -2.81 -25.18 -5.19
N ARG A 349 -2.13 -26.27 -4.88
CA ARG A 349 -2.64 -27.48 -4.25
C ARG A 349 -1.91 -27.69 -2.93
N THR A 350 -2.36 -28.64 -2.12
CA THR A 350 -1.79 -28.95 -0.81
C THR A 350 -0.26 -29.10 -0.83
N LEU A 351 0.30 -29.74 -1.86
CA LEU A 351 1.77 -29.89 -1.98
C LEU A 351 2.49 -28.56 -2.26
N ASP A 352 1.85 -27.64 -2.97
CA ASP A 352 2.42 -26.32 -3.28
C ASP A 352 2.50 -25.46 -2.02
N TYR A 353 1.44 -25.47 -1.20
CA TYR A 353 1.47 -24.83 0.13
C TYR A 353 2.58 -25.39 0.98
N LYS A 354 2.69 -26.73 1.03
CA LYS A 354 3.75 -27.41 1.80
C LYS A 354 5.14 -26.95 1.35
N GLN A 355 5.41 -26.90 0.05
CA GLN A 355 6.72 -26.45 -0.45
C GLN A 355 7.04 -25.02 -0.02
N THR A 356 6.07 -24.09 -0.05
CA THR A 356 6.29 -22.71 0.38
C THR A 356 6.53 -22.65 1.90
N LEU A 357 5.72 -23.36 2.69
CA LEU A 357 5.87 -23.40 4.16
C LEU A 357 7.19 -24.06 4.58
N ASP A 358 7.58 -25.18 3.97
CA ASP A 358 8.87 -25.85 4.24
C ASP A 358 10.05 -24.96 3.91
N TYR A 359 9.98 -24.25 2.77
CA TYR A 359 11.06 -23.36 2.38
C TYR A 359 11.17 -22.16 3.32
N ALA A 360 10.04 -21.53 3.69
CA ALA A 360 9.99 -20.46 4.67
C ALA A 360 10.55 -20.92 6.03
N ALA A 361 10.14 -22.12 6.50
CA ALA A 361 10.65 -22.72 7.74
C ALA A 361 12.15 -22.98 7.67
N SER A 362 12.69 -23.43 6.53
CA SER A 362 14.12 -23.64 6.34
C SER A 362 14.93 -22.35 6.50
N ILE A 363 14.38 -21.21 6.02
CA ILE A 363 15.02 -19.88 6.22
C ILE A 363 14.99 -19.51 7.70
N VAL A 364 13.87 -19.73 8.40
CA VAL A 364 13.77 -19.47 9.86
C VAL A 364 14.79 -20.30 10.63
N GLN A 365 14.93 -21.59 10.33
CA GLN A 365 15.91 -22.46 10.98
C GLN A 365 17.36 -22.03 10.73
N ARG A 366 17.66 -21.52 9.54
CA ARG A 366 19.01 -21.07 9.15
C ARG A 366 19.36 -19.70 9.72
N PHE A 367 18.40 -18.78 9.81
CA PHE A 367 18.66 -17.35 10.04
C PHE A 367 17.86 -16.71 11.19
N GLY A 368 16.88 -17.40 11.76
CA GLY A 368 16.03 -16.93 12.84
C GLY A 368 14.63 -16.49 12.42
N TYR A 369 13.65 -16.66 13.31
CA TYR A 369 12.22 -16.47 13.06
C TYR A 369 11.80 -15.02 12.78
N GLN A 370 12.56 -14.04 13.26
CA GLN A 370 12.24 -12.61 13.07
C GLN A 370 12.32 -12.16 11.61
N ASN A 371 12.89 -12.99 10.75
CA ASN A 371 13.23 -12.64 9.38
C ASN A 371 12.23 -13.15 8.35
N VAL A 372 11.19 -13.87 8.75
CA VAL A 372 10.27 -14.53 7.80
C VAL A 372 8.83 -14.37 8.20
N ASN A 373 7.96 -14.13 7.21
CA ASN A 373 6.52 -14.10 7.35
C ASN A 373 5.85 -14.78 6.14
N VAL A 374 4.76 -15.53 6.39
CA VAL A 374 3.91 -16.11 5.35
C VAL A 374 2.52 -15.53 5.47
N ASN A 375 2.00 -14.98 4.38
CA ASN A 375 0.67 -14.39 4.33
C ASN A 375 -0.24 -15.20 3.41
N TRP A 376 -1.55 -15.13 3.65
CA TRP A 376 -2.53 -15.53 2.66
C TRP A 376 -2.59 -14.51 1.52
N LEU A 377 -2.85 -15.00 0.30
CA LEU A 377 -3.12 -14.14 -0.85
C LEU A 377 -4.38 -13.30 -0.58
N ASN A 378 -4.21 -12.00 -0.59
CA ASN A 378 -5.34 -11.09 -0.61
C ASN A 378 -5.79 -10.87 -2.06
N LEU A 379 -7.08 -11.04 -2.35
CA LEU A 379 -7.65 -10.80 -3.68
C LEU A 379 -7.74 -9.30 -3.99
N PHE A 380 -6.59 -8.65 -4.06
CA PHE A 380 -6.53 -7.26 -4.49
C PHE A 380 -6.70 -7.13 -6.00
N PRO A 381 -7.11 -5.95 -6.47
CA PRO A 381 -7.10 -5.63 -7.90
C PRO A 381 -5.73 -5.95 -8.52
N SER A 382 -5.73 -6.89 -9.46
CA SER A 382 -4.48 -7.43 -10.02
C SER A 382 -4.79 -8.20 -11.31
N GLU A 383 -3.77 -8.74 -11.97
CA GLU A 383 -3.99 -9.65 -13.10
C GLU A 383 -4.77 -10.92 -12.66
N ILE A 384 -4.57 -11.38 -11.41
CA ILE A 384 -5.34 -12.52 -10.87
C ILE A 384 -6.81 -12.13 -10.72
N TRP A 385 -7.11 -10.96 -10.17
CA TRP A 385 -8.47 -10.44 -10.05
C TRP A 385 -9.14 -10.29 -11.41
N ASN A 386 -8.45 -9.69 -12.37
CA ASN A 386 -9.00 -9.45 -13.71
C ASN A 386 -9.25 -10.75 -14.50
N ASN A 387 -8.59 -11.84 -14.13
CA ASN A 387 -8.76 -13.16 -14.72
C ASN A 387 -9.44 -14.15 -13.74
N ARG A 388 -10.19 -13.66 -12.76
CA ARG A 388 -10.76 -14.46 -11.67
C ARG A 388 -11.61 -15.62 -12.16
N ASP A 389 -12.41 -15.43 -13.21
CA ASP A 389 -13.25 -16.49 -13.79
C ASP A 389 -12.40 -17.64 -14.32
N LYS A 390 -11.28 -17.33 -15.01
CA LYS A 390 -10.31 -18.33 -15.50
C LYS A 390 -9.70 -19.15 -14.36
N TYR A 391 -9.56 -18.56 -13.19
CA TYR A 391 -9.03 -19.21 -12.00
C TYR A 391 -10.11 -19.85 -11.11
N GLY A 392 -11.38 -19.77 -11.51
CA GLY A 392 -12.51 -20.34 -10.75
C GLY A 392 -12.84 -19.52 -9.48
N ILE A 393 -12.44 -18.25 -9.42
CA ILE A 393 -12.76 -17.32 -8.33
C ILE A 393 -14.10 -16.66 -8.68
N LEU A 394 -15.19 -17.12 -8.05
CA LEU A 394 -16.56 -16.73 -8.39
C LEU A 394 -17.08 -15.67 -7.42
N VAL A 395 -16.43 -14.48 -7.41
CA VAL A 395 -16.84 -13.35 -6.58
C VAL A 395 -16.87 -12.05 -7.37
N ASN A 396 -17.75 -11.16 -6.94
CA ASN A 396 -17.88 -9.80 -7.46
C ASN A 396 -17.24 -8.78 -6.51
N GLU A 397 -17.27 -7.52 -6.90
CA GLU A 397 -16.76 -6.39 -6.14
C GLU A 397 -17.46 -6.22 -4.78
N ASP A 398 -18.69 -6.71 -4.62
CA ASP A 398 -19.49 -6.66 -3.37
C ASP A 398 -18.75 -7.31 -2.18
N ILE A 399 -17.82 -8.22 -2.47
CA ILE A 399 -17.01 -8.86 -1.42
C ILE A 399 -16.19 -7.83 -0.63
N PHE A 400 -15.80 -6.74 -1.25
CA PHE A 400 -15.03 -5.69 -0.60
C PHE A 400 -15.85 -4.84 0.37
N ASP A 401 -17.18 -4.89 0.29
CA ASP A 401 -18.09 -4.23 1.24
C ASP A 401 -18.11 -4.95 2.60
N ILE A 402 -17.68 -6.21 2.65
CA ILE A 402 -17.67 -7.02 3.86
C ILE A 402 -16.54 -6.55 4.78
N HIS A 403 -16.90 -6.05 5.97
CA HIS A 403 -15.91 -5.66 6.96
C HIS A 403 -15.09 -6.87 7.44
N GLY A 404 -13.78 -6.69 7.47
CA GLY A 404 -12.86 -7.73 7.93
C GLY A 404 -12.70 -8.91 6.95
N MET A 405 -13.14 -8.78 5.70
CA MET A 405 -13.06 -9.82 4.66
C MET A 405 -11.69 -10.51 4.64
N ILE A 406 -10.63 -9.74 4.67
CA ILE A 406 -9.25 -10.24 4.53
C ILE A 406 -8.81 -11.11 5.72
N LYS A 407 -9.42 -10.90 6.90
CA LYS A 407 -9.12 -11.63 8.12
C LYS A 407 -10.08 -12.79 8.40
N ASN A 408 -11.07 -12.99 7.54
CA ASN A 408 -12.07 -14.01 7.76
C ASN A 408 -11.72 -15.29 6.96
N PRO A 409 -11.22 -16.35 7.60
CA PRO A 409 -10.84 -17.60 6.93
C PRO A 409 -11.98 -18.23 6.13
N LYS A 410 -13.22 -18.07 6.58
CA LYS A 410 -14.39 -18.59 5.86
C LYS A 410 -14.57 -17.85 4.53
N ILE A 411 -14.53 -16.52 4.53
CA ILE A 411 -14.67 -15.73 3.30
C ILE A 411 -13.52 -16.05 2.34
N PHE A 412 -12.30 -16.20 2.84
CA PHE A 412 -11.17 -16.63 2.02
C PHE A 412 -11.43 -18.00 1.34
N ARG A 413 -11.90 -19.00 2.09
CA ARG A 413 -12.28 -20.31 1.53
C ARG A 413 -13.37 -20.20 0.48
N ASP A 414 -14.42 -19.45 0.78
CA ASP A 414 -15.57 -19.27 -0.12
C ASP A 414 -15.19 -18.57 -1.43
N THR A 415 -14.11 -17.78 -1.42
CA THR A 415 -13.59 -17.08 -2.61
C THR A 415 -12.51 -17.86 -3.34
N HIS A 416 -11.83 -18.80 -2.67
CA HIS A 416 -10.70 -19.51 -3.26
C HIS A 416 -11.14 -20.85 -3.86
N PRO A 417 -10.82 -21.12 -5.14
CA PRO A 417 -11.35 -22.29 -5.85
C PRO A 417 -10.84 -23.64 -5.34
N ARG A 418 -9.77 -23.65 -4.55
CA ARG A 418 -9.08 -24.89 -4.12
C ARG A 418 -8.79 -24.97 -2.63
N VAL A 419 -9.19 -24.00 -1.85
CA VAL A 419 -9.07 -24.04 -0.38
C VAL A 419 -10.42 -24.46 0.19
N ASP A 420 -10.64 -25.75 0.26
CA ASP A 420 -11.76 -26.35 1.00
C ASP A 420 -11.43 -26.43 2.50
N GLU A 421 -12.42 -26.86 3.28
CA GLU A 421 -12.26 -27.00 4.74
C GLU A 421 -11.15 -28.02 5.12
N PHE A 422 -10.97 -29.05 4.31
CA PHE A 422 -9.91 -30.04 4.52
C PHE A 422 -8.53 -29.44 4.31
N THR A 423 -8.34 -28.72 3.20
CA THR A 423 -7.09 -28.02 2.89
C THR A 423 -6.76 -26.99 3.95
N GLN A 424 -7.77 -26.23 4.42
CA GLN A 424 -7.56 -25.24 5.49
C GLN A 424 -7.10 -25.93 6.80
N LYS A 425 -7.77 -26.99 7.23
CA LYS A 425 -7.38 -27.76 8.42
C LYS A 425 -5.97 -28.36 8.29
N PHE A 426 -5.60 -28.80 7.09
CA PHE A 426 -4.26 -29.31 6.83
C PHE A 426 -3.21 -28.21 7.05
N ILE A 427 -3.43 -27.03 6.47
CA ILE A 427 -2.51 -25.89 6.58
C ILE A 427 -2.41 -25.42 8.04
N ASP A 428 -3.55 -25.27 8.73
CA ASP A 428 -3.60 -24.86 10.13
C ASP A 428 -2.80 -25.82 11.02
N LYS A 429 -3.00 -27.11 10.86
CA LYS A 429 -2.25 -28.15 11.58
C LYS A 429 -0.74 -28.07 11.28
N TYR A 430 -0.38 -27.87 10.01
CA TYR A 430 1.00 -27.81 9.58
C TYR A 430 1.70 -26.58 10.18
N VAL A 431 1.03 -25.42 10.20
CA VAL A 431 1.54 -24.20 10.84
C VAL A 431 1.67 -24.37 12.35
N ASP A 432 0.67 -25.02 13.00
CA ASP A 432 0.73 -25.32 14.44
C ASP A 432 1.90 -26.24 14.80
N ASP A 433 2.20 -27.23 13.96
CA ASP A 433 3.34 -28.13 14.18
C ASP A 433 4.69 -27.36 14.08
N TYR A 434 4.81 -26.42 13.15
CA TYR A 434 5.97 -25.52 13.13
C TYR A 434 6.04 -24.63 14.37
N LYS A 435 4.92 -24.06 14.81
CA LYS A 435 4.85 -23.21 16.00
C LYS A 435 5.25 -23.96 17.27
N LYS A 436 4.82 -25.22 17.43
CA LYS A 436 5.25 -26.10 18.55
C LYS A 436 6.76 -26.35 18.54
N ASN A 437 7.39 -26.31 17.37
CA ASN A 437 8.84 -26.44 17.21
C ASN A 437 9.57 -25.08 17.25
N GLY A 438 8.93 -24.02 17.74
CA GLY A 438 9.52 -22.69 17.88
C GLY A 438 9.61 -21.89 16.59
N ILE A 439 8.89 -22.28 15.52
CA ILE A 439 8.87 -21.61 14.23
C ILE A 439 7.49 -20.95 14.04
N SER A 440 7.43 -19.63 14.10
CA SER A 440 6.20 -18.87 13.81
C SER A 440 6.26 -18.34 12.37
N LEU A 441 5.40 -18.85 11.49
CA LEU A 441 5.39 -18.51 10.06
C LEU A 441 4.25 -17.58 9.67
N ILE A 442 3.10 -17.70 10.29
CA ILE A 442 1.90 -16.91 9.96
C ILE A 442 1.57 -16.00 11.12
N ASN A 443 1.61 -14.70 10.86
CA ASN A 443 1.08 -13.67 11.73
C ASN A 443 -0.37 -13.41 11.30
N GLY A 444 -1.32 -14.08 11.94
CA GLY A 444 -2.74 -13.94 11.65
C GLY A 444 -3.51 -13.48 12.86
#